data_5c1901c3ccbe54cde81cbcf5e1302662
#
_entry.id   5c1901c3ccbe54cde81cbcf5e1302662
#
_cell.length_a   1.000
_cell.length_b   1.000
_cell.length_c   1.000
_cell.angle_alpha   90.00
_cell.angle_beta   90.00
_cell.angle_gamma   90.00
#
_symmetry.space_group_name_H-M   'P 1'
#
loop_
_entity.id
_entity.type
_entity.pdbx_description
1 polymer ?
#
loop_
_entity_poly.entity_id
_entity_poly.type
_entity_poly.pdbx_seq_one_letter_code
_entity_poly.pdbx_strand_id
1 'polypeptide(L)'
;MSKLNFSKRIKVVTVDDSPIITQRIKSMLSEMENIELLGSATNAVSALSLIHKQIPNVVILDINLDENSSQFNGIDLLIALRSRYPQMKIIMLTNLSAPQYRMRCIAFGANYFFDKSNDFYKLPEALNEIATATVPSV
;
A
#
# COMPACT_ATOMS: atom_id res chain seq x y z
N MET A 1 13.48 -18.26 -20.58
CA MET A 1 13.35 -17.55 -20.73
C MET A 1 12.86 -16.48 -20.93
N SER A 2 12.87 -16.10 -21.17
CA SER A 2 12.70 -14.94 -21.39
C SER A 2 11.53 -14.30 -21.28
N LYS A 3 10.53 -14.74 -21.44
CA LYS A 3 9.41 -14.18 -21.26
C LYS A 3 9.30 -13.51 -20.06
N LEU A 4 10.05 -13.77 -19.17
CA LEU A 4 10.05 -13.05 -17.98
C LEU A 4 10.21 -11.63 -18.18
N ASN A 5 10.87 -11.25 -19.20
CA ASN A 5 11.14 -9.88 -19.45
C ASN A 5 9.95 -9.12 -19.77
N PHE A 6 8.87 -9.71 -20.06
CA PHE A 6 7.72 -8.96 -20.42
C PHE A 6 6.84 -8.65 -19.26
N SER A 7 7.07 -9.22 -18.12
CA SER A 7 6.29 -8.91 -16.96
C SER A 7 6.77 -7.64 -16.35
N LYS A 8 5.93 -6.66 -16.23
CA LYS A 8 6.27 -5.48 -15.49
C LYS A 8 6.22 -5.79 -14.02
N ARG A 9 7.20 -5.36 -13.29
CA ARG A 9 7.15 -5.48 -11.84
C ARG A 9 6.21 -4.46 -11.28
N ILE A 10 5.38 -4.89 -10.35
CA ILE A 10 4.51 -4.00 -9.60
C ILE A 10 5.32 -3.46 -8.44
N LYS A 11 5.42 -2.16 -8.35
CA LYS A 11 6.24 -1.50 -7.34
C LYS A 11 5.38 -1.08 -6.17
N VAL A 12 5.82 -1.41 -4.97
CA VAL A 12 5.05 -1.23 -3.75
C VAL A 12 5.84 -0.40 -2.75
N VAL A 13 5.16 0.50 -2.05
CA VAL A 13 5.69 1.19 -0.89
C VAL A 13 4.78 0.86 0.28
N THR A 14 5.36 0.59 1.45
CA THR A 14 4.57 0.36 2.65
C THR A 14 4.75 1.51 3.61
N VAL A 15 3.68 1.89 4.29
CA VAL A 15 3.69 2.97 5.26
C VAL A 15 3.05 2.48 6.54
N ASP A 16 3.87 2.21 7.54
CA ASP A 16 3.40 1.62 8.81
C ASP A 16 4.50 1.86 9.84
N ASP A 17 4.13 2.24 11.05
CA ASP A 17 5.15 2.46 12.07
C ASP A 17 5.49 1.19 12.86
N SER A 18 4.90 0.05 12.50
CA SER A 18 5.17 -1.22 13.16
C SER A 18 6.29 -1.97 12.43
N PRO A 19 7.45 -2.17 13.06
CA PRO A 19 8.52 -2.93 12.41
C PRO A 19 8.12 -4.38 12.12
N ILE A 20 7.28 -4.95 12.96
CA ILE A 20 6.84 -6.33 12.77
C ILE A 20 5.99 -6.47 11.51
N ILE A 21 5.06 -5.56 11.31
CA ILE A 21 4.21 -5.59 10.12
C ILE A 21 5.03 -5.33 8.87
N THR A 22 5.92 -4.35 8.93
CA THR A 22 6.79 -4.05 7.79
C THR A 22 7.62 -5.27 7.40
N GLN A 23 8.16 -5.98 8.38
CA GLN A 23 8.96 -7.17 8.12
C GLN A 23 8.09 -8.30 7.53
N ARG A 24 6.88 -8.47 8.03
CA ARG A 24 5.97 -9.47 7.50
C ARG A 24 5.61 -9.19 6.05
N ILE A 25 5.35 -7.93 5.73
CA ILE A 25 5.05 -7.54 4.36
C ILE A 25 6.26 -7.81 3.47
N LYS A 26 7.44 -7.42 3.94
CA LYS A 26 8.66 -7.62 3.17
C LYS A 26 8.88 -9.10 2.86
N SER A 27 8.70 -9.96 3.85
CA SER A 27 8.85 -11.40 3.64
C SER A 27 7.83 -11.94 2.65
N MET A 28 6.59 -11.50 2.77
CA MET A 28 5.54 -11.94 1.87
C MET A 28 5.84 -11.51 0.43
N LEU A 29 6.23 -10.26 0.25
CA LEU A 29 6.51 -9.74 -1.10
C LEU A 29 7.71 -10.42 -1.74
N SER A 30 8.68 -10.84 -0.93
CA SER A 30 9.88 -11.47 -1.46
C SER A 30 9.56 -12.82 -2.12
N GLU A 31 8.41 -13.39 -1.81
CA GLU A 31 8.01 -14.65 -2.42
C GLU A 31 7.11 -14.45 -3.65
N MET A 32 6.80 -13.23 -4.00
CA MET A 32 5.95 -12.93 -5.13
C MET A 32 6.81 -12.42 -6.29
N GLU A 33 6.72 -13.08 -7.41
CA GLU A 33 7.67 -12.86 -8.50
C GLU A 33 7.53 -11.51 -9.18
N ASN A 34 6.34 -10.99 -9.25
CA ASN A 34 6.10 -9.78 -10.03
C ASN A 34 6.03 -8.53 -9.17
N ILE A 35 6.39 -8.62 -7.91
CA ILE A 35 6.23 -7.53 -6.97
C ILE A 35 7.61 -7.09 -6.47
N GLU A 36 7.82 -5.79 -6.44
CA GLU A 36 9.07 -5.23 -5.94
C GLU A 36 8.76 -4.20 -4.85
N LEU A 37 9.35 -4.35 -3.69
CA LEU A 37 9.21 -3.37 -2.62
C LEU A 37 10.24 -2.27 -2.82
N LEU A 38 9.78 -1.05 -3.07
CA LEU A 38 10.67 0.09 -3.26
C LEU A 38 11.22 0.61 -1.95
N GLY A 39 10.42 0.55 -0.91
CA GLY A 39 10.84 1.06 0.38
C GLY A 39 9.70 1.09 1.37
N SER A 40 10.02 1.50 2.58
CA SER A 40 9.07 1.58 3.68
C SER A 40 9.23 2.91 4.38
N ALA A 41 8.12 3.45 4.87
CA ALA A 41 8.14 4.67 5.65
C ALA A 41 7.32 4.46 6.91
N THR A 42 7.62 5.21 7.95
CA THR A 42 6.94 5.05 9.24
C THR A 42 5.99 6.19 9.55
N ASN A 43 6.03 7.26 8.77
CA ASN A 43 5.12 8.38 8.98
C ASN A 43 4.78 9.00 7.63
N ALA A 44 3.79 9.89 7.64
CA ALA A 44 3.25 10.43 6.40
C ALA A 44 4.24 11.33 5.66
N VAL A 45 5.05 12.08 6.37
CA VAL A 45 5.98 13.00 5.73
C VAL A 45 7.07 12.24 4.98
N SER A 46 7.69 11.25 5.63
CA SER A 46 8.71 10.45 4.96
C SER A 46 8.10 9.60 3.85
N ALA A 47 6.84 9.18 4.01
CA ALA A 47 6.15 8.45 2.95
C ALA A 47 5.99 9.30 1.70
N LEU A 48 5.57 10.55 1.85
CA LEU A 48 5.43 11.44 0.70
C LEU A 48 6.77 11.65 -0.01
N SER A 49 7.83 11.85 0.76
CA SER A 49 9.14 12.03 0.17
C SER A 49 9.57 10.81 -0.64
N LEU A 50 9.37 9.62 -0.08
CA LEU A 50 9.74 8.39 -0.75
C LEU A 50 8.89 8.19 -2.01
N ILE A 51 7.60 8.40 -1.91
CA ILE A 51 6.67 8.17 -3.01
C ILE A 51 6.92 9.14 -4.16
N HIS A 52 7.20 10.41 -3.85
CA HIS A 52 7.49 11.39 -4.91
C HIS A 52 8.80 11.07 -5.61
N LYS A 53 9.75 10.46 -4.93
CA LYS A 53 11.02 10.12 -5.51
C LYS A 53 10.92 8.92 -6.44
N GLN A 54 10.15 7.91 -6.02
CA GLN A 54 9.98 6.69 -6.79
C GLN A 54 8.51 6.32 -6.74
N ILE A 55 7.75 6.80 -7.69
CA ILE A 55 6.30 6.63 -7.68
C ILE A 55 5.93 5.14 -7.81
N PRO A 56 5.28 4.56 -6.80
CA PRO A 56 4.92 3.14 -6.87
C PRO A 56 3.60 2.93 -7.58
N ASN A 57 3.30 1.68 -7.91
CA ASN A 57 1.99 1.30 -8.41
C ASN A 57 1.00 1.15 -7.27
N VAL A 58 1.50 0.73 -6.10
CA VAL A 58 0.67 0.38 -4.95
C VAL A 58 1.29 0.93 -3.68
N VAL A 59 0.45 1.46 -2.80
CA VAL A 59 0.87 1.82 -1.44
C VAL A 59 0.04 1.00 -0.46
N ILE A 60 0.70 0.33 0.47
CA ILE A 60 0.04 -0.35 1.58
C ILE A 60 0.19 0.57 2.79
N LEU A 61 -0.92 1.01 3.33
CA LEU A 61 -0.95 2.18 4.22
C LEU A 61 -1.76 1.91 5.47
N ASP A 62 -1.18 2.20 6.63
CA ASP A 62 -1.90 2.15 7.90
C ASP A 62 -2.50 3.52 8.20
N ILE A 63 -3.65 3.53 8.85
CA ILE A 63 -4.27 4.78 9.31
C ILE A 63 -3.45 5.39 10.44
N ASN A 64 -3.05 4.56 11.39
CA ASN A 64 -2.40 5.02 12.60
C ASN A 64 -0.90 5.03 12.40
N LEU A 65 -0.36 6.19 12.08
CA LEU A 65 1.06 6.37 11.90
C LEU A 65 1.60 7.17 13.08
N ASP A 66 2.86 7.15 13.26
CA ASP A 66 3.61 7.89 14.29
C ASP A 66 2.75 8.78 15.21
N GLU A 67 2.58 8.36 16.43
CA GLU A 67 1.75 9.07 17.40
C GLU A 67 2.19 10.49 17.67
N ASN A 68 3.44 10.79 17.46
CA ASN A 68 3.96 12.12 17.70
C ASN A 68 3.60 13.09 16.60
N SER A 69 3.11 12.59 15.49
CA SER A 69 2.75 13.41 14.38
C SER A 69 1.24 13.41 14.25
N SER A 70 0.58 13.92 15.23
CA SER A 70 -0.83 13.74 15.37
C SER A 70 -1.67 14.38 14.29
N GLN A 71 -1.11 15.28 13.52
CA GLN A 71 -1.91 16.04 12.59
C GLN A 71 -2.00 15.49 11.20
N PHE A 72 -1.16 14.54 10.84
CA PHE A 72 -1.14 14.01 9.49
C PHE A 72 -1.04 12.49 9.55
N ASN A 73 -2.17 11.84 9.57
CA ASN A 73 -2.24 10.40 9.71
C ASN A 73 -2.45 9.72 8.36
N GLY A 74 -2.72 8.41 8.38
CA GLY A 74 -2.86 7.64 7.16
C GLY A 74 -4.04 8.05 6.31
N ILE A 75 -5.12 8.54 6.91
CA ILE A 75 -6.26 9.02 6.11
C ILE A 75 -5.89 10.30 5.38
N ASP A 76 -5.18 11.20 6.04
CA ASP A 76 -4.72 12.42 5.38
C ASP A 76 -3.78 12.09 4.23
N LEU A 77 -2.93 11.08 4.43
CA LEU A 77 -2.02 10.65 3.39
C LEU A 77 -2.79 10.02 2.22
N LEU A 78 -3.79 9.21 2.52
CA LEU A 78 -4.65 8.64 1.50
C LEU A 78 -5.26 9.73 0.62
N ILE A 79 -5.81 10.77 1.24
CA ILE A 79 -6.43 11.88 0.52
C ILE A 79 -5.40 12.56 -0.38
N ALA A 80 -4.22 12.83 0.17
CA ALA A 80 -3.16 13.51 -0.58
C ALA A 80 -2.68 12.66 -1.76
N LEU A 81 -2.49 11.37 -1.55
CA LEU A 81 -2.02 10.49 -2.61
C LEU A 81 -3.05 10.32 -3.70
N ARG A 82 -4.31 10.17 -3.32
CA ARG A 82 -5.37 10.00 -4.31
C ARG A 82 -5.52 11.25 -5.19
N SER A 83 -5.36 12.40 -4.59
CA SER A 83 -5.44 13.66 -5.35
C SER A 83 -4.28 13.79 -6.32
N ARG A 84 -3.08 13.44 -5.86
CA ARG A 84 -1.88 13.63 -6.67
C ARG A 84 -1.67 12.53 -7.69
N TYR A 85 -2.04 11.28 -7.35
CA TYR A 85 -1.77 10.12 -8.20
C TYR A 85 -3.07 9.33 -8.41
N PRO A 86 -3.92 9.78 -9.35
CA PRO A 86 -5.25 9.15 -9.51
C PRO A 86 -5.21 7.67 -9.88
N GLN A 87 -4.13 7.20 -10.49
CA GLN A 87 -4.04 5.80 -10.91
C GLN A 87 -3.42 4.87 -9.88
N MET A 88 -2.87 5.44 -8.80
CA MET A 88 -2.21 4.65 -7.79
C MET A 88 -3.21 3.77 -7.06
N LYS A 89 -2.84 2.53 -6.78
CA LYS A 89 -3.69 1.65 -5.97
C LYS A 89 -3.28 1.80 -4.51
N ILE A 90 -4.27 1.95 -3.66
CA ILE A 90 -4.01 2.16 -2.24
C ILE A 90 -4.75 1.08 -1.45
N ILE A 91 -3.98 0.32 -0.67
CA ILE A 91 -4.50 -0.73 0.19
C ILE A 91 -4.34 -0.25 1.62
N MET A 92 -5.47 -0.09 2.32
CA MET A 92 -5.41 0.22 3.73
C MET A 92 -5.23 -1.08 4.49
N LEU A 93 -4.29 -1.10 5.43
CA LEU A 93 -4.04 -2.25 6.28
C LEU A 93 -3.87 -1.70 7.69
N THR A 94 -4.86 -1.90 8.55
CA THR A 94 -4.90 -1.17 9.80
C THR A 94 -5.61 -1.95 10.89
N ASN A 95 -5.26 -1.66 12.16
CA ASN A 95 -6.00 -2.19 13.29
C ASN A 95 -7.26 -1.36 13.59
N LEU A 96 -7.36 -0.16 13.00
CA LEU A 96 -8.56 0.65 13.13
C LEU A 96 -9.56 0.18 12.08
N SER A 97 -10.17 -0.98 12.36
CA SER A 97 -11.00 -1.65 11.35
C SER A 97 -12.49 -1.49 11.58
N ALA A 98 -12.90 -0.60 12.48
CA ALA A 98 -14.31 -0.35 12.71
C ALA A 98 -14.98 0.18 11.43
N PRO A 99 -16.27 -0.08 11.25
CA PRO A 99 -16.93 0.27 9.98
C PRO A 99 -16.82 1.73 9.58
N GLN A 100 -16.78 2.65 10.54
CA GLN A 100 -16.67 4.06 10.21
C GLN A 100 -15.33 4.39 9.54
N TYR A 101 -14.25 3.72 9.93
CA TYR A 101 -12.95 3.94 9.28
C TYR A 101 -12.96 3.35 7.88
N ARG A 102 -13.54 2.16 7.74
CA ARG A 102 -13.64 1.51 6.45
C ARG A 102 -14.41 2.40 5.47
N MET A 103 -15.57 2.90 5.91
CA MET A 103 -16.41 3.73 5.05
C MET A 103 -15.66 4.99 4.61
N ARG A 104 -14.96 5.62 5.54
CA ARG A 104 -14.23 6.84 5.21
C ARG A 104 -13.10 6.58 4.23
N CYS A 105 -12.32 5.52 4.46
CA CYS A 105 -11.21 5.23 3.59
C CYS A 105 -11.68 4.90 2.18
N ILE A 106 -12.72 4.09 2.05
CA ILE A 106 -13.25 3.76 0.72
C ILE A 106 -13.80 5.02 0.05
N ALA A 107 -14.50 5.86 0.80
CA ALA A 107 -15.04 7.10 0.26
C ALA A 107 -13.93 8.05 -0.22
N PHE A 108 -12.79 8.04 0.44
CA PHE A 108 -11.65 8.88 0.04
C PHE A 108 -10.78 8.24 -1.03
N GLY A 109 -11.14 7.05 -1.50
CA GLY A 109 -10.49 6.48 -2.66
C GLY A 109 -9.55 5.32 -2.41
N ALA A 110 -9.61 4.68 -1.24
CA ALA A 110 -8.85 3.46 -1.02
C ALA A 110 -9.44 2.35 -1.89
N ASN A 111 -8.59 1.54 -2.47
CA ASN A 111 -9.02 0.44 -3.32
C ASN A 111 -9.33 -0.82 -2.52
N TYR A 112 -8.66 -0.97 -1.37
CA TYR A 112 -8.88 -2.12 -0.48
C TYR A 112 -8.78 -1.63 0.96
N PHE A 113 -9.51 -2.31 1.84
CA PHE A 113 -9.43 -2.01 3.26
C PHE A 113 -9.36 -3.33 4.02
N PHE A 114 -8.25 -3.58 4.68
CA PHE A 114 -8.00 -4.84 5.38
C PHE A 114 -7.70 -4.60 6.85
N ASP A 115 -8.21 -5.49 7.69
CA ASP A 115 -7.89 -5.51 9.11
C ASP A 115 -6.55 -6.21 9.28
N LYS A 116 -5.64 -5.55 9.98
CA LYS A 116 -4.26 -6.02 10.14
C LYS A 116 -4.19 -7.40 10.79
N SER A 117 -5.09 -7.66 11.73
CA SER A 117 -5.07 -8.93 12.46
C SER A 117 -5.76 -10.06 11.71
N ASN A 118 -6.87 -9.77 11.04
CA ASN A 118 -7.71 -10.82 10.48
C ASN A 118 -7.58 -10.99 8.97
N ASP A 119 -7.13 -9.95 8.26
CA ASP A 119 -7.16 -9.95 6.80
C ASP A 119 -5.78 -9.90 6.16
N PHE A 120 -4.73 -10.01 6.94
CA PHE A 120 -3.37 -9.92 6.38
C PHE A 120 -3.17 -10.92 5.24
N TYR A 121 -3.74 -12.10 5.38
CA TYR A 121 -3.59 -13.15 4.37
C TYR A 121 -4.23 -12.79 3.02
N LYS A 122 -5.05 -11.74 2.99
CA LYS A 122 -5.69 -11.31 1.75
C LYS A 122 -4.79 -10.41 0.90
N LEU A 123 -3.68 -9.96 1.45
CA LEU A 123 -2.78 -9.07 0.70
C LEU A 123 -2.24 -9.70 -0.59
N PRO A 124 -1.76 -10.94 -0.58
CA PRO A 124 -1.23 -11.50 -1.83
C PRO A 124 -2.27 -11.55 -2.94
N GLU A 125 -3.50 -11.90 -2.60
CA GLU A 125 -4.56 -11.95 -3.60
C GLU A 125 -4.87 -10.57 -4.16
N ALA A 126 -4.93 -9.57 -3.30
CA ALA A 126 -5.17 -8.20 -3.75
C ALA A 126 -4.05 -7.71 -4.67
N LEU A 127 -2.81 -8.01 -4.32
CA LEU A 127 -1.68 -7.60 -5.13
C LEU A 127 -1.68 -8.33 -6.48
N ASN A 128 -2.07 -9.59 -6.50
CA ASN A 128 -2.19 -10.33 -7.75
C ASN A 128 -3.30 -9.75 -8.63
N GLU A 129 -4.41 -9.34 -8.04
CA GLU A 129 -5.47 -8.66 -8.79
C GLU A 129 -4.95 -7.38 -9.42
N ILE A 130 -4.22 -6.60 -8.67
CA ILE A 130 -3.66 -5.35 -9.17
C ILE A 130 -2.67 -5.63 -10.30
N ALA A 131 -1.82 -6.63 -10.11
CA ALA A 131 -0.82 -6.97 -11.11
C ALA A 131 -1.47 -7.42 -12.41
N THR A 132 -2.53 -8.21 -12.32
CA THR A 132 -3.25 -8.68 -13.49
C THR A 132 -3.92 -7.53 -14.22
N ALA A 133 -4.54 -6.64 -13.49
CA ALA A 133 -5.22 -5.50 -14.09
C ALA A 133 -4.25 -4.50 -14.69
N THR A 134 -3.02 -4.45 -14.20
CA THR A 134 -2.02 -3.49 -14.67
C THR A 134 -1.32 -3.98 -15.94
N VAL A 135 -1.30 -5.28 -16.16
CA VAL A 135 -0.64 -5.82 -17.35
C VAL A 135 -1.46 -5.41 -18.58
N PRO A 136 -0.84 -4.78 -19.57
CA PRO A 136 -1.58 -4.34 -20.75
C PRO A 136 -2.10 -5.53 -21.52
N SER A 137 -3.29 -5.39 -22.05
CA SER A 137 -3.80 -6.38 -22.93
C SER A 137 -3.19 -6.17 -24.30
N VAL A 138 -2.90 -7.16 -24.99
CA VAL A 138 -2.22 -7.01 -26.27
C VAL A 138 -3.15 -7.22 -27.41
#